data_b223ae0e2373671aaa70ddf43da94c15
#
_entry.id   b223ae0e2373671aaa70ddf43da94c15
#
_cell.length_a   1.000
_cell.length_b   1.000
_cell.length_c   1.000
_cell.angle_alpha   90.00
_cell.angle_beta   90.00
_cell.angle_gamma   90.00
#
_symmetry.space_group_name_H-M   'P 1'
#
loop_
_entity.id
_entity.type
_entity.pdbx_description
1 polymer ?
#
loop_
_entity_poly.entity_id
_entity_poly.type
_entity_poly.pdbx_seq_one_letter_code
_entity_poly.pdbx_strand_id
1 'polypeptide(L)'
;MSSLNAPRKPLALIAALLLLQSFTARAVPAEMLAEAAKVEWQWGVKIPLRDGVRLNATLYKPAGAKDPRPCLFTLTPYIGQSYHDRGMYFAAHGYPFLTVDVRGRGNSEGSFRPLIQEAKDGYDVVEWLAKQPYCNGKISMWGGSYAGYDQWATAKEFPPHLATIVPVASPAAGVDFPARNNVFGPYEMQWLSFTSGRTGQDRLFGDDAFWVSMSRRWIESGTSYRQYDGFLGNPSTIFQEWVSHPDLDDYWDSYNPTSEQYAKLQLPILTITGMYDDDQPGALAHYKRYMLVASPAARARHFLVIGPWDHPGTRTPKQEFNGLKFGPASLVDLPQLHLDWYRFTMEGGPKPEFLRKPVAYYVSGAERWRYADSLEAITAESRPLFLDSSGASGREVYAAGSLAAARVGRGAPDFYRYDPRDLSLAKIESEKRHDSALDQEVFLANKAQLVYVSAPFEHDQELSGFFRLEAWIAIDQPDTDFVVTVAEIGTSGAVTPLSSDLMRARYRETLRVQKLVTTKEPLRYDFNHFTFASRLISKGSRLELVLSAANSIEYEKNYNSGGVIADETIADSRAVTVQLFHDAKRRSALYVPVAVPETAGSTH
;
A
#
# COMPACT_ATOMS: atom_id res chain seq x y z
N MET A 1 -50.05 59.57 -50.44
CA MET A 1 -49.81 58.73 -51.63
C MET A 1 -48.76 57.73 -51.29
N SER A 2 -48.98 56.50 -51.68
CA SER A 2 -48.17 55.31 -51.61
C SER A 2 -48.03 54.63 -50.22
N SER A 3 -48.85 53.63 -50.10
CA SER A 3 -48.86 52.55 -49.14
C SER A 3 -47.72 51.61 -49.35
N LEU A 4 -47.01 51.19 -48.28
CA LEU A 4 -46.12 50.04 -48.30
C LEU A 4 -46.68 48.95 -47.42
N ASN A 5 -47.15 47.88 -48.06
CA ASN A 5 -47.52 46.61 -47.48
C ASN A 5 -46.25 45.89 -46.97
N ALA A 6 -46.21 45.51 -45.68
CA ALA A 6 -45.28 44.55 -45.14
C ALA A 6 -45.96 43.18 -45.00
N PRO A 7 -45.33 42.07 -45.42
CA PRO A 7 -45.96 40.76 -45.33
C PRO A 7 -45.87 40.21 -43.89
N ARG A 8 -47.00 39.71 -43.41
CA ARG A 8 -47.14 38.95 -42.18
C ARG A 8 -46.41 37.62 -42.32
N LYS A 9 -45.38 37.36 -41.49
CA LYS A 9 -44.79 36.03 -41.33
C LYS A 9 -45.68 35.14 -40.44
N PRO A 10 -45.88 33.86 -40.78
CA PRO A 10 -46.70 32.97 -39.98
C PRO A 10 -45.92 32.58 -38.68
N LEU A 11 -46.64 32.61 -37.56
CA LEU A 11 -46.17 32.02 -36.31
C LEU A 11 -45.94 30.50 -36.51
N ALA A 12 -44.73 30.08 -36.52
CA ALA A 12 -44.40 28.66 -36.41
C ALA A 12 -44.65 28.19 -34.96
N LEU A 13 -45.62 27.31 -34.82
CA LEU A 13 -45.88 26.56 -33.59
C LEU A 13 -44.67 25.66 -33.32
N ILE A 14 -43.83 26.02 -32.34
CA ILE A 14 -42.80 25.13 -31.81
C ILE A 14 -43.51 24.15 -30.89
N ALA A 15 -43.84 22.98 -31.43
CA ALA A 15 -44.22 21.83 -30.62
C ALA A 15 -42.97 21.34 -29.85
N ALA A 16 -42.93 21.65 -28.58
CA ALA A 16 -41.93 21.06 -27.66
C ALA A 16 -42.24 19.57 -27.55
N LEU A 17 -41.49 18.73 -28.28
CA LEU A 17 -41.41 17.31 -28.02
C LEU A 17 -40.69 17.15 -26.68
N LEU A 18 -41.44 17.01 -25.60
CA LEU A 18 -40.97 16.42 -24.35
C LEU A 18 -40.66 14.96 -24.67
N LEU A 19 -39.39 14.67 -24.95
CA LEU A 19 -38.83 13.34 -24.86
C LEU A 19 -38.96 12.90 -23.41
N LEU A 20 -40.07 12.26 -23.06
CA LEU A 20 -40.15 11.38 -21.92
C LEU A 20 -39.12 10.26 -22.16
N GLN A 21 -37.89 10.44 -21.68
CA GLN A 21 -37.03 9.31 -21.44
C GLN A 21 -37.76 8.44 -20.41
N SER A 22 -38.44 7.42 -20.89
CA SER A 22 -38.92 6.34 -20.06
C SER A 22 -37.66 5.73 -19.40
N PHE A 23 -37.37 6.14 -18.16
CA PHE A 23 -36.55 5.34 -17.26
C PHE A 23 -37.33 4.03 -17.14
N THR A 24 -36.94 3.02 -17.91
CA THR A 24 -37.30 1.64 -17.59
C THR A 24 -36.59 1.36 -16.28
N ALA A 25 -37.29 1.54 -15.18
CA ALA A 25 -36.81 1.09 -13.87
C ALA A 25 -36.50 -0.41 -14.03
N ARG A 26 -35.22 -0.76 -14.07
CA ARG A 26 -34.82 -2.14 -14.04
C ARG A 26 -35.40 -2.70 -12.74
N ALA A 27 -36.23 -3.73 -12.84
CA ALA A 27 -36.77 -4.39 -11.66
C ALA A 27 -35.61 -4.86 -10.77
N VAL A 28 -35.62 -4.47 -9.50
CA VAL A 28 -34.63 -4.93 -8.53
C VAL A 28 -34.87 -6.43 -8.33
N PRO A 29 -33.83 -7.30 -8.43
CA PRO A 29 -33.98 -8.73 -8.21
C PRO A 29 -34.58 -9.03 -6.83
N ALA A 30 -35.47 -10.02 -6.77
CA ALA A 30 -36.19 -10.38 -5.52
C ALA A 30 -35.23 -10.73 -4.38
N GLU A 31 -34.10 -11.38 -4.68
CA GLU A 31 -33.05 -11.70 -3.71
C GLU A 31 -32.45 -10.44 -3.07
N MET A 32 -32.16 -9.40 -3.87
CA MET A 32 -31.65 -8.13 -3.35
C MET A 32 -32.67 -7.43 -2.45
N LEU A 33 -33.96 -7.50 -2.80
CA LEU A 33 -35.02 -6.96 -1.95
C LEU A 33 -35.13 -7.73 -0.64
N ALA A 34 -35.00 -9.07 -0.69
CA ALA A 34 -35.04 -9.91 0.48
C ALA A 34 -33.84 -9.65 1.42
N GLU A 35 -32.65 -9.44 0.87
CA GLU A 35 -31.46 -9.08 1.67
C GLU A 35 -31.60 -7.68 2.29
N ALA A 36 -32.07 -6.70 1.52
CA ALA A 36 -32.30 -5.34 2.02
C ALA A 36 -33.34 -5.32 3.16
N ALA A 37 -34.36 -6.16 3.10
CA ALA A 37 -35.39 -6.26 4.13
C ALA A 37 -34.87 -6.83 5.47
N LYS A 38 -33.68 -7.42 5.49
CA LYS A 38 -33.03 -7.90 6.73
C LYS A 38 -32.37 -6.77 7.52
N VAL A 39 -32.31 -5.56 7.01
CA VAL A 39 -31.54 -4.47 7.60
C VAL A 39 -32.43 -3.27 7.91
N GLU A 40 -32.31 -2.78 9.13
CA GLU A 40 -32.76 -1.46 9.54
C GLU A 40 -31.56 -0.52 9.58
N TRP A 41 -31.73 0.72 9.16
CA TRP A 41 -30.67 1.71 9.24
C TRP A 41 -31.13 3.01 9.90
N GLN A 42 -30.18 3.69 10.53
CA GLN A 42 -30.41 4.98 11.16
C GLN A 42 -29.32 5.95 10.77
N TRP A 43 -29.72 7.00 10.09
CA TRP A 43 -28.83 8.09 9.67
C TRP A 43 -28.59 9.10 10.78
N GLY A 44 -27.38 9.68 10.81
CA GLY A 44 -27.10 10.85 11.64
C GLY A 44 -26.97 10.55 13.13
N VAL A 45 -26.55 9.35 13.47
CA VAL A 45 -26.20 8.99 14.86
C VAL A 45 -25.05 9.86 15.33
N LYS A 46 -25.19 10.52 16.49
CA LYS A 46 -24.14 11.38 17.08
C LYS A 46 -23.47 10.66 18.23
N ILE A 47 -22.16 10.47 18.10
CA ILE A 47 -21.30 9.83 19.08
C ILE A 47 -20.53 10.92 19.82
N PRO A 48 -20.83 11.19 21.10
CA PRO A 48 -20.10 12.18 21.89
C PRO A 48 -18.73 11.64 22.28
N LEU A 49 -17.70 12.43 22.05
CA LEU A 49 -16.33 12.17 22.51
C LEU A 49 -16.07 12.87 23.85
N ARG A 50 -15.01 12.46 24.55
CA ARG A 50 -14.61 12.99 25.86
C ARG A 50 -14.31 14.50 25.89
N ASP A 51 -13.95 15.07 24.75
CA ASP A 51 -13.64 16.50 24.58
C ASP A 51 -14.84 17.35 24.12
N GLY A 52 -16.02 16.72 24.01
CA GLY A 52 -17.27 17.38 23.62
C GLY A 52 -17.54 17.41 22.12
N VAL A 53 -16.59 17.01 21.27
CA VAL A 53 -16.80 16.83 19.82
C VAL A 53 -17.77 15.66 19.60
N ARG A 54 -18.66 15.78 18.61
CA ARG A 54 -19.61 14.71 18.25
C ARG A 54 -19.27 14.20 16.86
N LEU A 55 -18.93 12.89 16.78
CA LEU A 55 -18.78 12.24 15.50
C LEU A 55 -20.15 11.89 14.90
N ASN A 56 -20.21 11.81 13.58
CA ASN A 56 -21.38 11.39 12.83
C ASN A 56 -21.23 9.95 12.38
N ALA A 57 -22.30 9.18 12.50
CA ALA A 57 -22.32 7.79 12.06
C ALA A 57 -23.64 7.45 11.37
N THR A 58 -23.60 6.39 10.55
CA THR A 58 -24.76 5.67 10.08
C THR A 58 -24.76 4.29 10.69
N LEU A 59 -25.86 3.93 11.37
CA LEU A 59 -26.04 2.63 11.99
C LEU A 59 -26.88 1.73 11.08
N TYR A 60 -26.39 0.52 10.86
CA TYR A 60 -27.06 -0.60 10.21
C TYR A 60 -27.31 -1.67 11.26
N LYS A 61 -28.55 -2.15 11.40
CA LYS A 61 -28.92 -3.18 12.37
C LYS A 61 -29.65 -4.32 11.69
N PRO A 62 -29.51 -5.56 12.21
CA PRO A 62 -30.39 -6.65 11.81
C PRO A 62 -31.85 -6.30 12.10
N ALA A 63 -32.73 -6.40 11.09
CA ALA A 63 -34.13 -6.08 11.22
C ALA A 63 -34.83 -6.99 12.25
N GLY A 64 -35.61 -6.39 13.17
CA GLY A 64 -36.35 -7.11 14.16
C GLY A 64 -35.54 -7.83 15.24
N ALA A 65 -34.21 -7.61 15.30
CA ALA A 65 -33.38 -8.22 16.37
C ALA A 65 -33.77 -7.68 17.75
N LYS A 66 -34.05 -8.60 18.68
CA LYS A 66 -34.46 -8.28 20.06
C LYS A 66 -33.30 -8.37 21.05
N ASP A 67 -32.35 -9.27 20.77
CA ASP A 67 -31.22 -9.53 21.66
C ASP A 67 -29.99 -8.71 21.24
N PRO A 68 -29.22 -8.16 22.19
CA PRO A 68 -27.96 -7.48 21.92
C PRO A 68 -26.93 -8.42 21.26
N ARG A 69 -26.19 -7.91 20.29
CA ARG A 69 -25.21 -8.65 19.50
C ARG A 69 -23.82 -8.03 19.62
N PRO A 70 -22.73 -8.75 19.28
CA PRO A 70 -21.46 -8.10 19.06
C PRO A 70 -21.59 -7.01 17.99
N CYS A 71 -20.97 -5.87 18.18
CA CYS A 71 -21.09 -4.73 17.27
C CYS A 71 -19.76 -4.49 16.52
N LEU A 72 -19.90 -4.03 15.28
CA LEU A 72 -18.79 -3.69 14.40
C LEU A 72 -18.85 -2.21 14.07
N PHE A 73 -17.70 -1.61 13.82
CA PHE A 73 -17.65 -0.28 13.22
C PHE A 73 -16.43 -0.09 12.33
N THR A 74 -16.53 0.88 11.44
CA THR A 74 -15.38 1.45 10.71
C THR A 74 -15.26 2.91 11.09
N LEU A 75 -14.04 3.35 11.39
CA LEU A 75 -13.68 4.76 11.55
C LEU A 75 -12.96 5.17 10.27
N THR A 76 -13.38 6.25 9.61
CA THR A 76 -12.90 6.53 8.26
C THR A 76 -12.86 8.02 7.91
N PRO A 77 -11.78 8.51 7.24
CA PRO A 77 -11.75 9.82 6.63
C PRO A 77 -12.45 9.88 5.27
N TYR A 78 -12.78 8.71 4.67
CA TYR A 78 -13.30 8.57 3.31
C TYR A 78 -14.81 8.76 3.19
N ILE A 79 -15.47 9.26 4.23
CA ILE A 79 -16.92 9.42 4.38
C ILE A 79 -17.63 8.07 4.49
N GLY A 80 -18.39 7.87 5.58
CA GLY A 80 -19.02 6.60 5.93
C GLY A 80 -19.93 6.02 4.85
N GLN A 81 -20.47 6.85 3.94
CA GLN A 81 -21.27 6.40 2.82
C GLN A 81 -20.53 5.42 1.89
N SER A 82 -19.21 5.55 1.73
CA SER A 82 -18.40 4.65 0.92
C SER A 82 -18.42 3.19 1.42
N TYR A 83 -18.88 2.98 2.63
CA TYR A 83 -18.97 1.67 3.27
C TYR A 83 -20.41 1.15 3.44
N HIS A 84 -21.37 1.75 2.73
CA HIS A 84 -22.78 1.36 2.78
C HIS A 84 -22.96 -0.15 2.54
N ASP A 85 -22.37 -0.69 1.49
CA ASP A 85 -22.50 -2.11 1.14
C ASP A 85 -21.97 -3.03 2.25
N ARG A 86 -20.94 -2.61 2.97
CA ARG A 86 -20.38 -3.37 4.11
C ARG A 86 -21.31 -3.31 5.30
N GLY A 87 -21.89 -2.13 5.58
CA GLY A 87 -22.92 -1.97 6.61
C GLY A 87 -24.13 -2.87 6.36
N MET A 88 -24.63 -2.90 5.13
CA MET A 88 -25.72 -3.78 4.70
C MET A 88 -25.35 -5.25 4.86
N TYR A 89 -24.14 -5.64 4.41
CA TYR A 89 -23.68 -7.02 4.49
C TYR A 89 -23.61 -7.53 5.93
N PHE A 90 -22.89 -6.84 6.82
CA PHE A 90 -22.72 -7.29 8.21
C PHE A 90 -24.02 -7.27 8.98
N ALA A 91 -24.88 -6.26 8.78
CA ALA A 91 -26.18 -6.20 9.44
C ALA A 91 -27.11 -7.32 8.97
N ALA A 92 -27.16 -7.64 7.67
CA ALA A 92 -27.92 -8.77 7.16
C ALA A 92 -27.45 -10.12 7.73
N HIS A 93 -26.18 -10.21 8.17
CA HIS A 93 -25.58 -11.39 8.79
C HIS A 93 -25.56 -11.34 10.33
N GLY A 94 -26.33 -10.42 10.94
CA GLY A 94 -26.58 -10.43 12.37
C GLY A 94 -25.70 -9.51 13.22
N TYR A 95 -24.82 -8.69 12.63
CA TYR A 95 -23.96 -7.77 13.36
C TYR A 95 -24.39 -6.32 13.16
N PRO A 96 -24.81 -5.59 14.20
CA PRO A 96 -24.91 -4.14 14.10
C PRO A 96 -23.58 -3.55 13.63
N PHE A 97 -23.64 -2.70 12.60
CA PHE A 97 -22.45 -2.08 11.99
C PHE A 97 -22.61 -0.56 11.95
N LEU A 98 -21.58 0.18 12.36
CA LEU A 98 -21.54 1.63 12.23
C LEU A 98 -20.47 2.05 11.24
N THR A 99 -20.85 2.93 10.31
CA THR A 99 -19.88 3.70 9.53
C THR A 99 -19.71 5.04 10.23
N VAL A 100 -18.50 5.33 10.73
CA VAL A 100 -18.21 6.53 11.54
C VAL A 100 -17.25 7.43 10.78
N ASP A 101 -17.69 8.65 10.47
CA ASP A 101 -16.80 9.68 9.93
C ASP A 101 -15.84 10.16 11.02
N VAL A 102 -14.53 10.20 10.75
CA VAL A 102 -13.55 10.81 11.69
C VAL A 102 -13.89 12.29 11.91
N ARG A 103 -13.39 12.88 12.99
CA ARG A 103 -13.62 14.31 13.27
C ARG A 103 -13.24 15.21 12.09
N GLY A 104 -14.03 16.22 11.83
CA GLY A 104 -13.84 17.16 10.73
C GLY A 104 -14.22 16.63 9.34
N ARG A 105 -14.63 15.36 9.22
CA ARG A 105 -15.09 14.77 7.96
C ARG A 105 -16.59 14.52 7.97
N GLY A 106 -17.21 14.50 6.80
CA GLY A 106 -18.65 14.31 6.67
C GLY A 106 -19.44 15.29 7.56
N ASN A 107 -20.37 14.74 8.33
CA ASN A 107 -21.16 15.48 9.29
C ASN A 107 -20.61 15.42 10.74
N SER A 108 -19.36 14.93 10.92
CA SER A 108 -18.66 14.96 12.20
C SER A 108 -18.18 16.38 12.53
N GLU A 109 -18.21 16.73 13.80
CA GLU A 109 -17.69 18.02 14.29
C GLU A 109 -16.15 17.99 14.39
N GLY A 110 -15.56 19.11 14.74
CA GLY A 110 -14.10 19.26 14.89
C GLY A 110 -13.38 19.48 13.57
N SER A 111 -12.07 19.26 13.59
CA SER A 111 -11.16 19.38 12.44
C SER A 111 -10.34 18.13 12.28
N PHE A 112 -10.18 17.67 11.05
CA PHE A 112 -9.42 16.47 10.72
C PHE A 112 -7.92 16.79 10.70
N ARG A 113 -7.14 16.01 11.44
CA ARG A 113 -5.68 15.96 11.37
C ARG A 113 -5.25 14.49 11.26
N PRO A 114 -4.84 14.03 10.08
CA PRO A 114 -4.53 12.64 9.83
C PRO A 114 -3.55 12.04 10.84
N LEU A 115 -3.80 10.78 11.23
CA LEU A 115 -2.95 9.95 12.08
C LEU A 115 -2.89 10.35 13.57
N ILE A 116 -3.47 11.50 13.97
CA ILE A 116 -3.27 12.07 15.31
C ILE A 116 -4.42 11.75 16.27
N GLN A 117 -5.65 11.82 15.80
CA GLN A 117 -6.83 11.90 16.67
C GLN A 117 -7.54 10.55 16.81
N GLU A 118 -7.34 9.66 15.85
CA GLU A 118 -8.06 8.40 15.69
C GLU A 118 -7.90 7.46 16.88
N ALA A 119 -6.76 7.51 17.56
CA ALA A 119 -6.50 6.67 18.73
C ALA A 119 -7.51 6.93 19.86
N LYS A 120 -7.64 8.18 20.29
CA LYS A 120 -8.55 8.58 21.38
C LYS A 120 -10.00 8.57 20.93
N ASP A 121 -10.27 9.00 19.70
CA ASP A 121 -11.60 9.01 19.13
C ASP A 121 -12.14 7.58 18.98
N GLY A 122 -11.32 6.66 18.47
CA GLY A 122 -11.65 5.25 18.36
C GLY A 122 -11.93 4.61 19.72
N TYR A 123 -11.13 4.93 20.76
CA TYR A 123 -11.43 4.51 22.13
C TYR A 123 -12.83 4.96 22.55
N ASP A 124 -13.15 6.24 22.36
CA ASP A 124 -14.45 6.78 22.77
C ASP A 124 -15.61 6.16 22.00
N VAL A 125 -15.42 5.89 20.70
CA VAL A 125 -16.42 5.18 19.87
C VAL A 125 -16.66 3.77 20.39
N VAL A 126 -15.61 3.00 20.71
CA VAL A 126 -15.73 1.64 21.29
C VAL A 126 -16.53 1.68 22.58
N GLU A 127 -16.17 2.57 23.52
CA GLU A 127 -16.81 2.64 24.84
C GLU A 127 -18.23 3.22 24.78
N TRP A 128 -18.55 4.08 23.82
CA TRP A 128 -19.90 4.54 23.58
C TRP A 128 -20.76 3.42 22.97
N LEU A 129 -20.22 2.71 21.97
CA LEU A 129 -20.93 1.64 21.26
C LEU A 129 -21.26 0.48 22.20
N ALA A 130 -20.36 0.12 23.10
CA ALA A 130 -20.56 -0.95 24.09
C ALA A 130 -21.75 -0.71 25.03
N LYS A 131 -22.17 0.54 25.20
CA LYS A 131 -23.31 0.94 26.07
C LYS A 131 -24.65 0.97 25.30
N GLN A 132 -24.65 0.72 24.00
CA GLN A 132 -25.86 0.81 23.21
C GLN A 132 -26.74 -0.44 23.46
N PRO A 133 -28.07 -0.30 23.48
CA PRO A 133 -28.98 -1.40 23.83
C PRO A 133 -28.97 -2.57 22.84
N TYR A 134 -28.47 -2.35 21.63
CA TYR A 134 -28.31 -3.36 20.58
C TYR A 134 -26.92 -4.04 20.59
N CYS A 135 -26.00 -3.58 21.44
CA CYS A 135 -24.66 -4.14 21.61
C CYS A 135 -24.55 -4.96 22.90
N ASN A 136 -23.84 -6.10 22.83
CA ASN A 136 -23.61 -6.97 23.99
C ASN A 136 -22.26 -6.67 24.71
N GLY A 137 -21.62 -5.55 24.42
CA GLY A 137 -20.35 -5.14 25.02
C GLY A 137 -19.11 -5.71 24.33
N LYS A 138 -19.24 -6.51 23.26
CA LYS A 138 -18.10 -6.97 22.47
C LYS A 138 -18.05 -6.19 21.16
N ILE A 139 -16.99 -5.41 20.97
CA ILE A 139 -16.83 -4.51 19.84
C ILE A 139 -15.66 -4.98 18.99
N SER A 140 -15.80 -4.89 17.67
CA SER A 140 -14.70 -5.04 16.73
C SER A 140 -14.70 -3.94 15.69
N MET A 141 -13.55 -3.76 15.04
CA MET A 141 -13.38 -2.84 13.93
C MET A 141 -13.25 -3.58 12.61
N TRP A 142 -13.65 -2.90 11.55
CA TRP A 142 -13.48 -3.34 10.17
C TRP A 142 -12.94 -2.18 9.34
N GLY A 143 -12.03 -2.45 8.42
CA GLY A 143 -11.56 -1.47 7.47
C GLY A 143 -10.18 -1.76 6.95
N GLY A 144 -9.90 -1.16 5.78
CA GLY A 144 -8.59 -1.26 5.14
C GLY A 144 -7.99 0.11 4.86
N SER A 145 -6.68 0.12 4.52
CA SER A 145 -5.97 1.36 4.29
C SER A 145 -5.94 2.19 5.58
N TYR A 146 -6.23 3.45 5.53
CA TYR A 146 -6.33 4.31 6.70
C TYR A 146 -7.26 3.74 7.80
N ALA A 147 -8.43 3.16 7.42
CA ALA A 147 -9.31 2.49 8.38
C ALA A 147 -8.72 1.16 8.93
N GLY A 148 -7.65 0.65 8.33
CA GLY A 148 -6.81 -0.40 8.91
C GLY A 148 -5.83 0.15 9.96
N TYR A 149 -5.21 1.29 9.67
CA TYR A 149 -4.40 2.03 10.64
C TYR A 149 -5.21 2.43 11.89
N ASP A 150 -6.44 2.91 11.70
CA ASP A 150 -7.31 3.33 12.81
C ASP A 150 -7.56 2.21 13.83
N GLN A 151 -7.51 0.95 13.40
CA GLN A 151 -7.66 -0.18 14.30
C GLN A 151 -6.45 -0.33 15.22
N TRP A 152 -5.23 -0.16 14.72
CA TRP A 152 -4.01 -0.16 15.54
C TRP A 152 -3.95 1.07 16.45
N ALA A 153 -4.32 2.24 15.91
CA ALA A 153 -4.40 3.48 16.66
C ALA A 153 -5.41 3.37 17.83
N THR A 154 -6.60 2.81 17.59
CA THR A 154 -7.60 2.55 18.63
C THR A 154 -7.10 1.52 19.64
N ALA A 155 -6.53 0.41 19.18
CA ALA A 155 -6.11 -0.69 20.05
C ALA A 155 -4.99 -0.28 21.02
N LYS A 156 -4.07 0.63 20.61
CA LYS A 156 -2.99 1.13 21.50
C LYS A 156 -3.48 1.90 22.72
N GLU A 157 -4.73 2.37 22.71
CA GLU A 157 -5.39 3.04 23.84
C GLU A 157 -6.09 2.06 24.79
N PHE A 158 -6.13 0.76 24.47
CA PHE A 158 -6.66 -0.33 25.27
C PHE A 158 -8.13 -0.16 25.70
N PRO A 159 -9.08 0.15 24.80
CA PRO A 159 -10.50 0.21 25.19
C PRO A 159 -10.97 -1.16 25.70
N PRO A 160 -11.56 -1.23 26.90
CA PRO A 160 -11.93 -2.51 27.56
C PRO A 160 -12.89 -3.39 26.76
N HIS A 161 -13.74 -2.78 25.91
CA HIS A 161 -14.74 -3.49 25.13
C HIS A 161 -14.29 -3.86 23.71
N LEU A 162 -13.05 -3.51 23.31
CA LEU A 162 -12.49 -3.93 22.02
C LEU A 162 -12.08 -5.41 22.10
N ALA A 163 -12.87 -6.27 21.48
CA ALA A 163 -12.71 -7.72 21.57
C ALA A 163 -11.72 -8.29 20.55
N THR A 164 -11.62 -7.69 19.37
CA THR A 164 -10.73 -8.11 18.27
C THR A 164 -10.57 -7.00 17.24
N ILE A 165 -9.51 -7.06 16.42
CA ILE A 165 -9.30 -6.18 15.26
C ILE A 165 -8.96 -6.99 14.01
N VAL A 166 -9.32 -6.44 12.84
CA VAL A 166 -8.98 -7.00 11.52
C VAL A 166 -8.39 -5.87 10.66
N PRO A 167 -7.13 -5.46 10.91
CA PRO A 167 -6.48 -4.43 10.10
C PRO A 167 -6.13 -4.99 8.71
N VAL A 168 -6.75 -4.42 7.67
CA VAL A 168 -6.53 -4.81 6.28
C VAL A 168 -5.69 -3.74 5.59
N ALA A 169 -4.62 -4.13 4.88
CA ALA A 169 -3.77 -3.18 4.15
C ALA A 169 -3.48 -1.92 4.99
N SER A 170 -3.01 -2.14 6.22
CA SER A 170 -2.84 -1.07 7.20
C SER A 170 -1.49 -0.41 7.03
N PRO A 171 -1.42 0.88 6.65
CA PRO A 171 -0.15 1.60 6.68
C PRO A 171 0.39 1.71 8.11
N ALA A 172 1.71 1.92 8.22
CA ALA A 172 2.37 2.32 9.45
C ALA A 172 3.03 3.69 9.23
N ALA A 173 2.67 4.65 10.05
CA ALA A 173 3.15 6.03 9.90
C ALA A 173 4.68 6.10 9.86
N GLY A 174 5.22 6.77 8.84
CA GLY A 174 6.65 6.91 8.60
C GLY A 174 7.37 5.66 8.06
N VAL A 175 6.66 4.55 7.82
CA VAL A 175 7.22 3.32 7.23
C VAL A 175 6.91 3.24 5.74
N ASP A 176 5.65 3.38 5.38
CA ASP A 176 5.14 3.35 4.01
C ASP A 176 4.17 4.49 3.69
N PHE A 177 3.64 5.18 4.68
CA PHE A 177 2.82 6.38 4.53
C PHE A 177 3.13 7.40 5.63
N PRO A 178 3.26 8.71 5.30
CA PRO A 178 3.22 9.32 3.96
C PRO A 178 4.53 9.16 3.15
N ALA A 179 5.57 8.58 3.72
CA ALA A 179 6.85 8.35 3.06
C ALA A 179 7.22 6.88 3.12
N ARG A 180 7.78 6.35 2.03
CA ARG A 180 8.35 5.00 1.99
C ARG A 180 9.87 5.11 2.14
N ASN A 181 10.42 4.51 3.20
CA ASN A 181 11.86 4.57 3.48
C ASN A 181 12.42 6.00 3.45
N ASN A 182 11.68 6.97 4.02
CA ASN A 182 12.02 8.40 4.07
C ASN A 182 12.06 9.10 2.68
N VAL A 183 11.38 8.54 1.69
CA VAL A 183 11.18 9.18 0.38
C VAL A 183 9.69 9.49 0.22
N PHE A 184 9.37 10.76 0.05
CA PHE A 184 8.01 11.23 -0.20
C PHE A 184 7.67 11.14 -1.70
N GLY A 185 6.41 11.38 -2.04
CA GLY A 185 5.95 11.44 -3.42
C GLY A 185 4.70 12.31 -3.62
N PRO A 186 4.31 12.57 -4.86
CA PRO A 186 3.12 13.35 -5.18
C PRO A 186 1.80 12.77 -4.63
N TYR A 187 1.77 11.47 -4.35
CA TYR A 187 0.60 10.78 -3.82
C TYR A 187 0.11 11.36 -2.49
N GLU A 188 1.00 11.86 -1.63
CA GLU A 188 0.61 12.47 -0.34
C GLU A 188 -0.35 13.64 -0.55
N MET A 189 -0.10 14.50 -1.53
CA MET A 189 -0.99 15.62 -1.84
C MET A 189 -2.27 15.17 -2.56
N GLN A 190 -2.23 14.10 -3.37
CA GLN A 190 -3.43 13.47 -3.93
C GLN A 190 -4.33 13.00 -2.79
N TRP A 191 -3.78 12.27 -1.81
CA TRP A 191 -4.51 11.77 -0.65
C TRP A 191 -5.01 12.89 0.27
N LEU A 192 -4.16 13.90 0.56
CA LEU A 192 -4.57 15.07 1.36
C LEU A 192 -5.68 15.86 0.68
N SER A 193 -5.66 15.96 -0.66
CA SER A 193 -6.74 16.59 -1.42
C SER A 193 -8.04 15.77 -1.34
N PHE A 194 -7.96 14.45 -1.43
CA PHE A 194 -9.08 13.54 -1.26
C PHE A 194 -9.74 13.68 0.12
N THR A 195 -8.94 13.82 1.15
CA THR A 195 -9.41 13.91 2.53
C THR A 195 -9.59 15.34 3.03
N SER A 196 -9.46 16.34 2.16
CA SER A 196 -9.68 17.74 2.52
C SER A 196 -11.17 18.08 2.65
N GLY A 197 -11.50 19.03 3.52
CA GLY A 197 -12.87 19.49 3.76
C GLY A 197 -13.78 18.40 4.33
N ARG A 198 -15.10 18.51 4.11
CA ARG A 198 -16.11 17.65 4.74
C ARG A 198 -16.76 16.66 3.78
N THR A 199 -16.55 16.79 2.47
CA THR A 199 -17.16 15.93 1.45
C THR A 199 -16.17 14.95 0.87
N GLY A 200 -16.65 13.84 0.31
CA GLY A 200 -15.83 12.95 -0.50
C GLY A 200 -15.36 13.63 -1.78
N GLN A 201 -14.14 13.40 -2.17
CA GLN A 201 -13.50 13.92 -3.38
C GLN A 201 -13.11 12.77 -4.32
N ASP A 202 -13.94 11.71 -4.35
CA ASP A 202 -13.63 10.45 -5.04
C ASP A 202 -13.29 10.64 -6.52
N ARG A 203 -13.99 11.54 -7.21
CA ARG A 203 -13.72 11.81 -8.62
C ARG A 203 -12.39 12.50 -8.85
N LEU A 204 -12.05 13.46 -7.99
CA LEU A 204 -10.74 14.12 -8.02
C LEU A 204 -9.64 13.12 -7.68
N PHE A 205 -9.83 12.32 -6.63
CA PHE A 205 -8.84 11.32 -6.20
C PHE A 205 -8.57 10.27 -7.29
N GLY A 206 -9.63 9.79 -7.96
CA GLY A 206 -9.53 8.79 -9.02
C GLY A 206 -9.27 9.37 -10.43
N ASP A 207 -8.98 10.68 -10.56
CA ASP A 207 -8.59 11.27 -11.84
C ASP A 207 -7.07 11.13 -12.06
N ASP A 208 -6.65 9.91 -12.38
CA ASP A 208 -5.25 9.57 -12.60
C ASP A 208 -4.58 10.45 -13.66
N ALA A 209 -5.31 10.78 -14.74
CA ALA A 209 -4.79 11.63 -15.80
C ALA A 209 -4.45 13.04 -15.29
N PHE A 210 -5.29 13.58 -14.40
CA PHE A 210 -5.02 14.85 -13.73
C PHE A 210 -3.75 14.77 -12.87
N TRP A 211 -3.68 13.78 -11.98
CA TRP A 211 -2.56 13.67 -11.02
C TRP A 211 -1.22 13.38 -11.70
N VAL A 212 -1.20 12.48 -12.68
CA VAL A 212 -0.01 12.20 -13.51
C VAL A 212 0.44 13.47 -14.23
N SER A 213 -0.50 14.23 -14.82
CA SER A 213 -0.20 15.50 -15.49
C SER A 213 0.38 16.53 -14.52
N MET A 214 -0.18 16.63 -13.30
CA MET A 214 0.31 17.58 -12.28
C MET A 214 1.69 17.19 -11.76
N SER A 215 1.94 15.92 -11.47
CA SER A 215 3.26 15.42 -11.07
C SER A 215 4.32 15.70 -12.12
N ARG A 216 4.00 15.40 -13.39
CA ARG A 216 4.91 15.70 -14.50
C ARG A 216 5.20 17.19 -14.62
N ARG A 217 4.17 18.04 -14.62
CA ARG A 217 4.33 19.51 -14.74
C ARG A 217 5.12 20.08 -13.57
N TRP A 218 4.94 19.55 -12.36
CA TRP A 218 5.73 19.94 -11.21
C TRP A 218 7.21 19.61 -11.42
N ILE A 219 7.54 18.37 -11.81
CA ILE A 219 8.93 17.96 -12.09
C ILE A 219 9.53 18.81 -13.20
N GLU A 220 8.79 19.07 -14.28
CA GLU A 220 9.22 19.93 -15.40
C GLU A 220 9.45 21.38 -14.97
N SER A 221 8.74 21.87 -13.95
CA SER A 221 8.93 23.22 -13.42
C SER A 221 10.24 23.39 -12.67
N GLY A 222 10.81 22.29 -12.14
CA GLY A 222 12.01 22.29 -11.32
C GLY A 222 11.88 23.00 -9.97
N THR A 223 10.65 23.26 -9.53
CA THR A 223 10.38 23.82 -8.18
C THR A 223 10.58 22.76 -7.10
N SER A 224 10.81 23.21 -5.85
CA SER A 224 11.03 22.32 -4.73
C SER A 224 9.78 21.50 -4.37
N TYR A 225 9.98 20.33 -3.74
CA TYR A 225 8.86 19.50 -3.28
C TYR A 225 8.03 20.21 -2.20
N ARG A 226 8.66 21.02 -1.36
CA ARG A 226 7.96 21.85 -0.36
C ARG A 226 6.95 22.81 -0.99
N GLN A 227 7.13 23.22 -2.24
CA GLN A 227 6.19 24.10 -2.94
C GLN A 227 5.09 23.35 -3.69
N TYR A 228 5.06 22.01 -3.61
CA TYR A 228 4.15 21.18 -4.39
C TYR A 228 2.68 21.41 -4.04
N ASP A 229 2.34 21.61 -2.77
CA ASP A 229 0.98 21.92 -2.34
C ASP A 229 0.46 23.26 -2.91
N GLY A 230 1.33 24.29 -2.90
CA GLY A 230 1.04 25.59 -3.54
C GLY A 230 0.95 25.49 -5.07
N PHE A 231 1.80 24.67 -5.69
CA PHE A 231 1.76 24.38 -7.12
C PHE A 231 0.45 23.73 -7.55
N LEU A 232 -0.09 22.85 -6.73
CA LEU A 232 -1.40 22.23 -6.94
C LEU A 232 -2.58 23.17 -6.65
N GLY A 233 -2.34 24.35 -6.07
CA GLY A 233 -3.39 25.27 -5.62
C GLY A 233 -4.14 24.80 -4.37
N ASN A 234 -3.57 23.88 -3.60
CA ASN A 234 -4.12 23.36 -2.35
C ASN A 234 -3.10 23.43 -1.20
N PRO A 235 -2.72 24.63 -0.73
CA PRO A 235 -1.78 24.79 0.38
C PRO A 235 -2.23 23.99 1.61
N SER A 236 -1.35 23.16 2.15
CA SER A 236 -1.65 22.23 3.23
C SER A 236 -0.63 22.33 4.36
N THR A 237 -1.10 22.76 5.53
CA THR A 237 -0.25 22.78 6.73
C THR A 237 0.21 21.39 7.15
N ILE A 238 -0.57 20.36 6.86
CA ILE A 238 -0.25 18.96 7.16
C ILE A 238 0.88 18.49 6.25
N PHE A 239 0.81 18.78 4.95
CA PHE A 239 1.89 18.48 4.02
C PHE A 239 3.20 19.15 4.46
N GLN A 240 3.14 20.45 4.82
CA GLN A 240 4.30 21.19 5.30
C GLN A 240 4.88 20.60 6.60
N GLU A 241 4.02 20.13 7.50
CA GLU A 241 4.42 19.43 8.71
C GLU A 241 5.12 18.11 8.36
N TRP A 242 4.55 17.27 7.50
CA TRP A 242 5.12 15.99 7.10
C TRP A 242 6.50 16.12 6.46
N VAL A 243 6.65 17.00 5.48
CA VAL A 243 7.96 17.19 4.80
C VAL A 243 9.02 17.84 5.71
N SER A 244 8.63 18.33 6.88
CA SER A 244 9.56 18.83 7.90
C SER A 244 10.09 17.71 8.81
N HIS A 245 9.56 16.48 8.68
CA HIS A 245 10.01 15.28 9.37
C HIS A 245 10.51 14.22 8.37
N PRO A 246 11.65 14.48 7.68
CA PRO A 246 12.17 13.57 6.65
C PRO A 246 12.79 12.29 7.22
N ASP A 247 13.11 12.27 8.51
CA ASP A 247 13.67 11.11 9.22
C ASP A 247 12.55 10.28 9.85
N LEU A 248 12.74 8.98 10.01
CA LEU A 248 11.88 8.15 10.85
C LEU A 248 12.14 8.49 12.33
N ASP A 249 11.64 9.62 12.79
CA ASP A 249 11.87 10.20 14.11
C ASP A 249 10.72 9.92 15.10
N ASP A 250 10.80 10.53 16.29
CA ASP A 250 9.80 10.40 17.35
C ASP A 250 8.42 10.95 16.92
N TYR A 251 8.39 11.85 15.94
CA TYR A 251 7.13 12.35 15.36
C TYR A 251 6.32 11.19 14.75
N TRP A 252 6.93 10.40 13.86
CA TRP A 252 6.28 9.24 13.24
C TRP A 252 6.04 8.11 14.25
N ASP A 253 6.98 7.89 15.19
CA ASP A 253 6.80 6.88 16.22
C ASP A 253 5.58 7.14 17.10
N SER A 254 5.21 8.41 17.34
CA SER A 254 4.07 8.79 18.19
C SER A 254 2.72 8.31 17.65
N TYR A 255 2.61 8.09 16.35
CA TYR A 255 1.37 7.65 15.71
C TYR A 255 1.17 6.14 15.79
N ASN A 256 2.24 5.37 15.79
CA ASN A 256 2.20 3.92 15.87
C ASN A 256 2.14 3.43 17.33
N PRO A 257 1.70 2.19 17.60
CA PRO A 257 1.88 1.61 18.93
C PRO A 257 3.37 1.48 19.30
N THR A 258 3.73 1.81 20.55
CA THR A 258 5.08 1.55 21.08
C THR A 258 5.30 0.06 21.35
N SER A 259 6.55 -0.35 21.59
CA SER A 259 6.86 -1.73 21.97
C SER A 259 6.11 -2.18 23.22
N GLU A 260 5.97 -1.29 24.23
CA GLU A 260 5.20 -1.58 25.45
C GLU A 260 3.70 -1.71 25.16
N GLN A 261 3.16 -0.90 24.26
CA GLN A 261 1.76 -1.01 23.86
C GLN A 261 1.51 -2.31 23.11
N TYR A 262 2.35 -2.69 22.13
CA TYR A 262 2.24 -3.99 21.48
C TYR A 262 2.33 -5.16 22.48
N ALA A 263 3.26 -5.12 23.45
CA ALA A 263 3.41 -6.16 24.45
C ALA A 263 2.18 -6.32 25.36
N LYS A 264 1.44 -5.23 25.60
CA LYS A 264 0.22 -5.23 26.42
C LYS A 264 -1.03 -5.69 25.67
N LEU A 265 -1.04 -5.63 24.34
CA LEU A 265 -2.20 -6.05 23.55
C LEU A 265 -2.41 -7.55 23.65
N GLN A 266 -3.59 -7.97 24.13
CA GLN A 266 -3.92 -9.38 24.34
C GLN A 266 -5.12 -9.85 23.48
N LEU A 267 -5.69 -8.96 22.66
CA LEU A 267 -6.86 -9.30 21.82
C LEU A 267 -6.44 -10.15 20.61
N PRO A 268 -7.32 -10.99 20.05
CA PRO A 268 -7.10 -11.66 18.77
C PRO A 268 -6.96 -10.66 17.63
N ILE A 269 -6.07 -10.94 16.67
CA ILE A 269 -5.81 -10.07 15.53
C ILE A 269 -5.77 -10.90 14.24
N LEU A 270 -6.43 -10.39 13.19
CA LEU A 270 -6.32 -10.92 11.83
C LEU A 270 -5.77 -9.83 10.92
N THR A 271 -4.49 -9.87 10.61
CA THR A 271 -3.86 -8.98 9.63
C THR A 271 -4.05 -9.53 8.22
N ILE A 272 -4.54 -8.70 7.29
CA ILE A 272 -4.69 -9.05 5.88
C ILE A 272 -3.93 -8.02 5.04
N THR A 273 -3.11 -8.49 4.09
CA THR A 273 -2.41 -7.62 3.12
C THR A 273 -2.23 -8.34 1.77
N GLY A 274 -1.70 -7.64 0.79
CA GLY A 274 -1.43 -8.14 -0.55
C GLY A 274 0.06 -8.12 -0.91
N MET A 275 0.48 -9.01 -1.80
CA MET A 275 1.86 -9.01 -2.33
C MET A 275 2.16 -7.77 -3.17
N TYR A 276 1.11 -7.18 -3.77
CA TYR A 276 1.19 -6.02 -4.65
C TYR A 276 0.49 -4.80 -4.05
N ASP A 277 0.35 -4.80 -2.72
CA ASP A 277 -0.26 -3.73 -1.94
C ASP A 277 0.83 -2.75 -1.49
N ASP A 278 0.65 -1.46 -1.77
CA ASP A 278 1.60 -0.42 -1.38
C ASP A 278 1.71 -0.28 0.14
N ASP A 279 0.64 -0.62 0.89
CA ASP A 279 0.62 -0.66 2.36
C ASP A 279 1.07 -2.03 2.94
N GLN A 280 1.63 -2.93 2.12
CA GLN A 280 2.19 -4.19 2.62
C GLN A 280 3.33 -3.95 3.64
N PRO A 281 4.28 -3.01 3.42
CA PRO A 281 5.35 -2.76 4.38
C PRO A 281 4.83 -2.34 5.75
N GLY A 282 3.82 -1.47 5.81
CA GLY A 282 3.18 -1.03 7.05
C GLY A 282 2.44 -2.15 7.76
N ALA A 283 1.61 -2.92 7.04
CA ALA A 283 0.90 -4.06 7.58
C ALA A 283 1.87 -5.10 8.18
N LEU A 284 2.97 -5.39 7.48
CA LEU A 284 3.99 -6.31 7.97
C LEU A 284 4.87 -5.68 9.08
N ALA A 285 5.05 -4.35 9.10
CA ALA A 285 5.74 -3.68 10.20
C ALA A 285 4.95 -3.81 11.51
N HIS A 286 3.63 -3.58 11.49
CA HIS A 286 2.77 -3.82 12.64
C HIS A 286 2.81 -5.28 13.09
N TYR A 287 2.68 -6.22 12.15
CA TYR A 287 2.75 -7.66 12.45
C TYR A 287 4.08 -8.03 13.10
N LYS A 288 5.21 -7.68 12.48
CA LYS A 288 6.56 -8.03 12.96
C LYS A 288 6.85 -7.41 14.34
N ARG A 289 6.52 -6.12 14.53
CA ARG A 289 6.70 -5.41 15.81
C ARG A 289 5.90 -6.07 16.93
N TYR A 290 4.64 -6.44 16.65
CA TYR A 290 3.80 -7.17 17.59
C TYR A 290 4.40 -8.56 17.92
N MET A 291 4.74 -9.35 16.90
CA MET A 291 5.28 -10.71 17.10
C MET A 291 6.61 -10.72 17.85
N LEU A 292 7.38 -9.62 17.79
CA LEU A 292 8.65 -9.50 18.51
C LEU A 292 8.45 -9.38 20.03
N VAL A 293 7.43 -8.67 20.50
CA VAL A 293 7.30 -8.27 21.92
C VAL A 293 6.08 -8.85 22.62
N ALA A 294 5.06 -9.30 21.90
CA ALA A 294 3.85 -9.87 22.50
C ALA A 294 4.10 -11.20 23.23
N SER A 295 3.27 -11.51 24.22
CA SER A 295 3.35 -12.79 24.94
C SER A 295 3.11 -13.99 24.00
N PRO A 296 3.63 -15.20 24.30
CA PRO A 296 3.36 -16.38 23.49
C PRO A 296 1.86 -16.65 23.30
N ALA A 297 1.06 -16.45 24.34
CA ALA A 297 -0.39 -16.63 24.27
C ALA A 297 -1.08 -15.60 23.35
N ALA A 298 -0.59 -14.37 23.32
CA ALA A 298 -1.10 -13.32 22.44
C ALA A 298 -0.67 -13.57 20.99
N ARG A 299 0.60 -13.93 20.74
CA ARG A 299 1.10 -14.31 19.41
C ARG A 299 0.32 -15.47 18.79
N ALA A 300 -0.07 -16.47 19.57
CA ALA A 300 -0.85 -17.61 19.10
C ALA A 300 -2.27 -17.22 18.61
N ARG A 301 -2.71 -15.98 18.85
CA ARG A 301 -4.00 -15.44 18.41
C ARG A 301 -3.87 -14.35 17.34
N HIS A 302 -2.67 -14.15 16.79
CA HIS A 302 -2.44 -13.24 15.68
C HIS A 302 -2.26 -14.05 14.39
N PHE A 303 -3.19 -13.89 13.47
CA PHE A 303 -3.17 -14.53 12.15
C PHE A 303 -2.80 -13.50 11.07
N LEU A 304 -2.08 -13.96 10.05
CA LEU A 304 -1.64 -13.14 8.91
C LEU A 304 -2.08 -13.81 7.61
N VAL A 305 -2.70 -13.04 6.72
CA VAL A 305 -3.06 -13.45 5.36
C VAL A 305 -2.37 -12.55 4.35
N ILE A 306 -1.58 -13.13 3.45
CA ILE A 306 -0.91 -12.41 2.35
C ILE A 306 -1.42 -12.98 1.04
N GLY A 307 -2.33 -12.25 0.37
CA GLY A 307 -2.89 -12.63 -0.92
C GLY A 307 -2.11 -12.07 -2.11
N PRO A 308 -2.42 -12.51 -3.34
CA PRO A 308 -1.82 -11.97 -4.55
C PRO A 308 -2.53 -10.68 -4.99
N TRP A 309 -2.87 -9.82 -4.05
CA TRP A 309 -3.76 -8.67 -4.24
C TRP A 309 -2.98 -7.36 -4.31
N ASP A 310 -3.54 -6.40 -5.07
CA ASP A 310 -3.26 -4.99 -4.97
C ASP A 310 -4.03 -4.36 -3.79
N HIS A 311 -3.86 -3.07 -3.58
CA HIS A 311 -4.51 -2.36 -2.47
C HIS A 311 -6.05 -2.54 -2.43
N PRO A 312 -6.83 -2.31 -3.53
CA PRO A 312 -8.27 -2.62 -3.54
C PRO A 312 -8.58 -4.11 -3.38
N GLY A 313 -7.77 -4.98 -3.95
CA GLY A 313 -7.93 -6.44 -3.92
C GLY A 313 -7.85 -7.04 -2.52
N THR A 314 -7.18 -6.38 -1.57
CA THR A 314 -7.17 -6.80 -0.16
C THR A 314 -8.54 -6.77 0.50
N ARG A 315 -9.53 -6.13 -0.11
CA ARG A 315 -10.93 -6.05 0.34
C ARG A 315 -11.92 -6.67 -0.65
N THR A 316 -11.56 -6.65 -1.93
CA THR A 316 -12.38 -7.17 -3.02
C THR A 316 -11.45 -7.85 -4.04
N PRO A 317 -11.07 -9.12 -3.79
CA PRO A 317 -10.14 -9.86 -4.62
C PRO A 317 -10.55 -9.90 -6.09
N LYS A 318 -9.56 -9.78 -6.98
CA LYS A 318 -9.72 -9.91 -8.43
C LYS A 318 -8.68 -10.89 -8.97
N GLN A 319 -9.01 -11.59 -10.05
CA GLN A 319 -8.06 -12.50 -10.73
C GLN A 319 -7.10 -11.78 -11.67
N GLU A 320 -7.36 -10.53 -11.97
CA GLU A 320 -6.53 -9.73 -12.88
C GLU A 320 -6.48 -8.26 -12.44
N PHE A 321 -5.28 -7.70 -12.40
CA PHE A 321 -5.04 -6.27 -12.29
C PHE A 321 -3.67 -5.95 -12.91
N ASN A 322 -3.53 -4.79 -13.52
CA ASN A 322 -2.27 -4.30 -14.11
C ASN A 322 -1.51 -5.36 -14.93
N GLY A 323 -2.25 -6.16 -15.74
CA GLY A 323 -1.67 -7.21 -16.59
C GLY A 323 -1.25 -8.50 -15.86
N LEU A 324 -1.27 -8.53 -14.52
CA LEU A 324 -1.03 -9.72 -13.72
C LEU A 324 -2.30 -10.57 -13.64
N LYS A 325 -2.15 -11.89 -13.78
CA LYS A 325 -3.26 -12.85 -13.74
C LYS A 325 -3.00 -13.93 -12.71
N PHE A 326 -4.06 -14.29 -11.98
CA PHE A 326 -4.01 -15.28 -10.90
C PHE A 326 -5.10 -16.33 -11.05
N GLY A 327 -4.88 -17.52 -10.52
CA GLY A 327 -5.85 -18.61 -10.51
C GLY A 327 -7.07 -18.33 -9.62
N PRO A 328 -8.14 -19.15 -9.76
CA PRO A 328 -9.38 -18.97 -9.00
C PRO A 328 -9.20 -18.97 -7.48
N ALA A 329 -8.17 -19.64 -6.97
CA ALA A 329 -7.86 -19.66 -5.53
C ALA A 329 -7.47 -18.28 -4.96
N SER A 330 -7.15 -17.29 -5.82
CA SER A 330 -6.93 -15.89 -5.39
C SER A 330 -8.21 -15.19 -4.95
N LEU A 331 -9.39 -15.68 -5.36
CA LEU A 331 -10.70 -15.13 -5.05
C LEU A 331 -11.21 -15.63 -3.69
N VAL A 332 -10.57 -15.22 -2.62
CA VAL A 332 -11.05 -15.51 -1.26
C VAL A 332 -12.28 -14.65 -0.96
N ASP A 333 -13.34 -15.26 -0.43
CA ASP A 333 -14.47 -14.51 0.12
C ASP A 333 -14.06 -13.84 1.43
N LEU A 334 -13.46 -12.67 1.32
CA LEU A 334 -12.98 -11.90 2.46
C LEU A 334 -14.13 -11.43 3.38
N PRO A 335 -15.30 -10.99 2.87
CA PRO A 335 -16.45 -10.73 3.72
C PRO A 335 -16.86 -11.94 4.59
N GLN A 336 -16.89 -13.14 4.01
CA GLN A 336 -17.19 -14.36 4.76
C GLN A 336 -16.09 -14.69 5.78
N LEU A 337 -14.81 -14.53 5.42
CA LEU A 337 -13.69 -14.72 6.34
C LEU A 337 -13.79 -13.78 7.57
N HIS A 338 -14.21 -12.53 7.36
CA HIS A 338 -14.47 -11.60 8.46
C HIS A 338 -15.60 -12.08 9.36
N LEU A 339 -16.72 -12.53 8.78
CA LEU A 339 -17.85 -13.08 9.58
C LEU A 339 -17.40 -14.28 10.42
N ASP A 340 -16.67 -15.22 9.83
CA ASP A 340 -16.19 -16.41 10.54
C ASP A 340 -15.18 -16.03 11.64
N TRP A 341 -14.33 -15.01 11.39
CA TRP A 341 -13.43 -14.46 12.40
C TRP A 341 -14.18 -13.83 13.57
N TYR A 342 -15.21 -13.02 13.30
CA TYR A 342 -16.01 -12.39 14.35
C TYR A 342 -16.81 -13.42 15.16
N ARG A 343 -17.37 -14.45 14.51
CA ARG A 343 -18.01 -15.57 15.21
C ARG A 343 -17.03 -16.30 16.12
N PHE A 344 -15.85 -16.61 15.61
CA PHE A 344 -14.79 -17.28 16.38
C PHE A 344 -14.37 -16.46 17.59
N THR A 345 -14.06 -15.18 17.41
CA THR A 345 -13.45 -14.36 18.46
C THR A 345 -14.45 -13.75 19.45
N MET A 346 -15.67 -13.48 19.01
CA MET A 346 -16.66 -12.79 19.84
C MET A 346 -17.82 -13.67 20.31
N GLU A 347 -18.12 -14.76 19.60
CA GLU A 347 -19.27 -15.63 19.93
C GLU A 347 -18.87 -17.05 20.33
N GLY A 348 -17.56 -17.39 20.30
CA GLY A 348 -17.08 -18.74 20.66
C GLY A 348 -17.33 -19.78 19.58
N GLY A 349 -17.53 -19.35 18.35
CA GLY A 349 -17.63 -20.21 17.17
C GLY A 349 -16.33 -20.94 16.83
N PRO A 350 -16.33 -21.81 15.83
CA PRO A 350 -15.12 -22.50 15.38
C PRO A 350 -14.13 -21.52 14.74
N LYS A 351 -12.83 -21.85 14.81
CA LYS A 351 -11.79 -21.12 14.08
C LYS A 351 -12.08 -21.21 12.57
N PRO A 352 -11.95 -20.11 11.81
CA PRO A 352 -12.15 -20.11 10.37
C PRO A 352 -11.30 -21.21 9.69
N GLU A 353 -11.92 -22.02 8.83
CA GLU A 353 -11.26 -23.13 8.16
C GLU A 353 -10.10 -22.64 7.28
N PHE A 354 -10.24 -21.47 6.68
CA PHE A 354 -9.18 -20.85 5.88
C PHE A 354 -7.90 -20.59 6.69
N LEU A 355 -7.99 -20.32 7.99
CA LEU A 355 -6.84 -20.02 8.86
C LEU A 355 -6.23 -21.30 9.43
N ARG A 356 -5.75 -22.21 8.56
CA ARG A 356 -5.18 -23.51 8.96
C ARG A 356 -4.01 -23.38 9.90
N LYS A 357 -3.09 -22.42 9.61
CA LYS A 357 -1.94 -22.04 10.42
C LYS A 357 -1.91 -20.52 10.66
N PRO A 358 -1.04 -20.00 11.53
CA PRO A 358 -0.95 -18.57 11.82
C PRO A 358 -0.68 -17.69 10.60
N VAL A 359 0.03 -18.20 9.59
CA VAL A 359 0.30 -17.46 8.35
C VAL A 359 -0.25 -18.23 7.16
N ALA A 360 -1.11 -17.58 6.39
CA ALA A 360 -1.59 -18.03 5.08
C ALA A 360 -1.01 -17.10 4.01
N TYR A 361 -0.38 -17.66 2.98
CA TYR A 361 0.18 -16.88 1.88
C TYR A 361 -0.08 -17.57 0.54
N TYR A 362 -0.31 -16.75 -0.48
CA TYR A 362 -0.55 -17.25 -1.84
C TYR A 362 0.76 -17.41 -2.60
N VAL A 363 0.90 -18.50 -3.33
CA VAL A 363 2.05 -18.75 -4.20
C VAL A 363 1.63 -18.54 -5.65
N SER A 364 1.99 -17.39 -6.22
CA SER A 364 1.78 -17.08 -7.63
C SER A 364 2.57 -18.05 -8.51
N GLY A 365 2.08 -18.38 -9.70
CA GLY A 365 2.70 -19.38 -10.58
C GLY A 365 2.38 -20.83 -10.19
N ALA A 366 2.16 -21.12 -8.90
CA ALA A 366 1.58 -22.36 -8.42
C ALA A 366 0.06 -22.24 -8.21
N GLU A 367 -0.45 -21.02 -8.17
CA GLU A 367 -1.86 -20.64 -8.07
C GLU A 367 -2.60 -21.27 -6.88
N ARG A 368 -1.93 -21.32 -5.72
CA ARG A 368 -2.46 -21.97 -4.51
C ARG A 368 -2.04 -21.28 -3.22
N TRP A 369 -2.80 -21.53 -2.16
CA TRP A 369 -2.46 -21.11 -0.80
C TRP A 369 -1.50 -22.10 -0.15
N ARG A 370 -0.53 -21.53 0.60
CA ARG A 370 0.32 -22.27 1.53
C ARG A 370 0.18 -21.67 2.94
N TYR A 371 0.59 -22.49 3.93
CA TYR A 371 0.41 -22.16 5.34
C TYR A 371 1.70 -22.41 6.10
N ALA A 372 2.08 -21.48 6.97
CA ALA A 372 3.28 -21.55 7.79
C ALA A 372 2.98 -21.23 9.27
N ASP A 373 3.84 -21.71 10.15
CA ASP A 373 3.71 -21.49 11.59
C ASP A 373 4.16 -20.08 12.01
N SER A 374 5.01 -19.44 11.20
CA SER A 374 5.39 -18.01 11.31
C SER A 374 5.81 -17.47 9.94
N LEU A 375 5.98 -16.15 9.85
CA LEU A 375 6.45 -15.49 8.63
C LEU A 375 7.88 -15.93 8.28
N GLU A 376 8.73 -16.13 9.29
CA GLU A 376 10.12 -16.59 9.13
C GLU A 376 10.20 -18.06 8.69
N ALA A 377 9.20 -18.88 9.08
CA ALA A 377 9.16 -20.31 8.73
C ALA A 377 8.82 -20.57 7.25
N ILE A 378 8.49 -19.54 6.47
CA ILE A 378 8.21 -19.66 5.04
C ILE A 378 9.50 -19.92 4.25
N THR A 379 10.59 -19.24 4.62
CA THR A 379 11.88 -19.29 3.94
C THR A 379 12.79 -20.35 4.59
N ALA A 380 13.21 -21.35 3.82
CA ALA A 380 14.16 -22.35 4.29
C ALA A 380 15.61 -21.87 4.24
N GLU A 381 15.94 -21.11 3.20
CA GLU A 381 17.30 -20.66 2.90
C GLU A 381 17.27 -19.28 2.24
N SER A 382 18.18 -18.41 2.68
CA SER A 382 18.46 -17.15 1.98
C SER A 382 19.73 -17.36 1.13
N ARG A 383 19.52 -17.71 -0.16
CA ARG A 383 20.58 -18.14 -1.07
C ARG A 383 21.25 -16.93 -1.74
N PRO A 384 22.57 -16.73 -1.61
CA PRO A 384 23.26 -15.65 -2.28
C PRO A 384 23.45 -15.95 -3.78
N LEU A 385 23.11 -14.97 -4.62
CA LEU A 385 23.52 -14.88 -6.01
C LEU A 385 24.45 -13.68 -6.15
N PHE A 386 25.70 -13.93 -6.52
CA PHE A 386 26.73 -12.89 -6.62
C PHE A 386 26.60 -12.12 -7.92
N LEU A 387 26.68 -10.80 -7.82
CA LEU A 387 26.70 -9.93 -8.99
C LEU A 387 28.09 -10.08 -9.66
N ASP A 388 28.08 -10.24 -10.97
CA ASP A 388 29.28 -10.35 -11.78
C ASP A 388 29.05 -9.74 -13.17
N SER A 389 30.10 -9.14 -13.72
CA SER A 389 30.08 -8.57 -15.05
C SER A 389 31.46 -8.79 -15.69
N SER A 390 31.46 -9.20 -16.95
CA SER A 390 32.69 -9.42 -17.72
C SER A 390 33.25 -8.16 -18.36
N GLY A 391 32.96 -6.96 -17.78
CA GLY A 391 33.38 -5.66 -18.29
C GLY A 391 32.39 -5.01 -19.24
N ALA A 392 31.21 -5.58 -19.46
CA ALA A 392 30.08 -4.88 -20.03
C ALA A 392 29.59 -3.83 -19.03
N SER A 393 29.44 -2.57 -19.47
CA SER A 393 28.71 -1.61 -18.67
C SER A 393 27.28 -2.12 -18.53
N GLY A 394 26.72 -2.17 -17.34
CA GLY A 394 25.33 -2.57 -17.09
C GLY A 394 24.28 -1.68 -17.77
N ARG A 395 24.71 -0.81 -18.66
CA ARG A 395 23.92 0.15 -19.44
C ARG A 395 23.02 -0.45 -20.50
N GLU A 396 23.31 -1.65 -20.93
CA GLU A 396 22.54 -2.27 -22.01
C GLU A 396 21.79 -3.47 -21.44
N VAL A 397 20.48 -3.44 -21.49
CA VAL A 397 19.61 -4.55 -21.12
C VAL A 397 20.02 -5.86 -21.79
N TYR A 398 20.57 -5.78 -22.99
CA TYR A 398 21.10 -6.94 -23.76
C TYR A 398 22.54 -7.31 -23.40
N ALA A 399 23.26 -6.48 -22.65
CA ALA A 399 24.61 -6.73 -22.16
C ALA A 399 24.64 -6.73 -20.61
N ALA A 400 23.55 -7.22 -20.00
CA ALA A 400 23.39 -7.33 -18.56
C ALA A 400 24.55 -8.11 -17.93
N GLY A 401 24.88 -7.74 -16.69
CA GLY A 401 25.70 -8.57 -15.82
C GLY A 401 24.97 -9.88 -15.46
N SER A 402 25.63 -10.74 -14.71
CA SER A 402 25.08 -12.00 -14.26
C SER A 402 24.84 -12.04 -12.76
N LEU A 403 23.82 -12.81 -12.35
CA LEU A 403 23.61 -13.27 -11.00
C LEU A 403 24.14 -14.72 -10.92
N ALA A 404 25.29 -14.94 -10.32
CA ALA A 404 26.01 -16.20 -10.31
C ALA A 404 25.93 -16.90 -8.94
N ALA A 405 25.72 -18.22 -8.94
CA ALA A 405 25.74 -19.03 -7.72
C ALA A 405 27.16 -19.13 -7.10
N ALA A 406 28.19 -19.03 -7.96
CA ALA A 406 29.58 -19.04 -7.55
C ALA A 406 30.25 -17.70 -7.87
N ARG A 407 31.23 -17.33 -7.07
CA ARG A 407 31.99 -16.09 -7.23
C ARG A 407 32.87 -16.14 -8.47
N VAL A 408 32.83 -15.10 -9.29
CA VAL A 408 33.79 -14.92 -10.37
C VAL A 408 34.77 -13.78 -10.03
N GLY A 409 34.31 -12.65 -9.57
CA GLY A 409 35.10 -11.63 -8.85
C GLY A 409 36.27 -11.00 -9.62
N ARG A 410 36.13 -10.84 -10.94
CA ARG A 410 37.19 -10.28 -11.79
C ARG A 410 36.58 -9.22 -12.72
N GLY A 411 36.55 -7.97 -12.26
CA GLY A 411 36.06 -6.91 -13.15
C GLY A 411 36.27 -5.52 -12.59
N ALA A 412 36.25 -4.55 -13.48
CA ALA A 412 36.05 -3.16 -13.10
C ALA A 412 34.61 -3.00 -12.55
N PRO A 413 34.35 -2.03 -11.70
CA PRO A 413 33.01 -1.78 -11.22
C PRO A 413 32.09 -1.39 -12.40
N ASP A 414 30.86 -1.87 -12.36
CA ASP A 414 29.80 -1.41 -13.25
C ASP A 414 29.36 -0.02 -12.84
N PHE A 415 28.87 0.79 -13.79
CA PHE A 415 28.47 2.14 -13.45
C PHE A 415 27.32 2.64 -14.32
N TYR A 416 26.55 3.56 -13.76
CA TYR A 416 25.68 4.46 -14.52
C TYR A 416 25.89 5.90 -14.09
N ARG A 417 25.43 6.83 -14.93
CA ARG A 417 25.35 8.25 -14.60
C ARG A 417 23.89 8.69 -14.60
N TYR A 418 23.50 9.38 -13.55
CA TYR A 418 22.21 10.00 -13.40
C TYR A 418 22.34 11.52 -13.31
N ASP A 419 21.62 12.22 -14.15
CA ASP A 419 21.48 13.68 -14.10
C ASP A 419 20.02 14.02 -13.79
N PRO A 420 19.71 14.63 -12.63
CA PRO A 420 18.33 14.97 -12.28
C PRO A 420 17.64 15.93 -13.26
N ARG A 421 18.40 16.60 -14.13
CA ARG A 421 17.88 17.48 -15.19
C ARG A 421 17.38 16.71 -16.41
N ASP A 422 17.70 15.43 -16.54
CA ASP A 422 17.16 14.59 -17.61
C ASP A 422 15.73 14.14 -17.26
N LEU A 423 14.75 14.79 -17.87
CA LEU A 423 13.33 14.56 -17.67
C LEU A 423 12.72 13.64 -18.75
N SER A 424 13.54 13.03 -19.60
CA SER A 424 13.06 12.19 -20.71
C SER A 424 12.24 11.00 -20.22
N LEU A 425 12.63 10.39 -19.09
CA LEU A 425 11.89 9.27 -18.50
C LEU A 425 10.52 9.69 -17.94
N ALA A 426 10.44 10.85 -17.31
CA ALA A 426 9.19 11.37 -16.75
C ALA A 426 8.08 11.51 -17.80
N LYS A 427 8.47 11.89 -19.04
CA LYS A 427 7.53 11.97 -20.17
C LYS A 427 6.98 10.59 -20.53
N ILE A 428 7.86 9.61 -20.73
CA ILE A 428 7.45 8.24 -21.12
C ILE A 428 6.60 7.62 -20.02
N GLU A 429 7.01 7.74 -18.78
CA GLU A 429 6.28 7.22 -17.62
C GLU A 429 4.88 7.82 -17.52
N SER A 430 4.74 9.13 -17.72
CA SER A 430 3.43 9.79 -17.68
C SER A 430 2.48 9.36 -18.79
N GLU A 431 3.01 8.93 -19.94
CA GLU A 431 2.23 8.43 -21.07
C GLU A 431 1.86 6.95 -20.93
N LYS A 432 2.61 6.19 -20.11
CA LYS A 432 2.53 4.72 -20.02
C LYS A 432 2.07 4.16 -18.68
N ARG A 433 1.89 5.00 -17.66
CA ARG A 433 1.56 4.57 -16.29
C ARG A 433 0.36 3.61 -16.18
N HIS A 434 -0.56 3.66 -17.14
CA HIS A 434 -1.76 2.81 -17.13
C HIS A 434 -1.61 1.50 -17.91
N ASP A 435 -0.51 1.30 -18.60
CA ASP A 435 -0.40 0.19 -19.57
C ASP A 435 0.00 -1.15 -18.93
N SER A 436 0.41 -1.17 -17.71
CA SER A 436 0.56 -2.31 -16.80
C SER A 436 1.88 -2.28 -16.00
N ALA A 437 1.91 -3.03 -14.89
CA ALA A 437 3.15 -3.32 -14.13
C ALA A 437 4.23 -4.02 -14.98
N LEU A 438 3.91 -4.41 -16.21
CA LEU A 438 4.75 -5.14 -17.14
C LEU A 438 5.29 -4.26 -18.29
N ASP A 439 5.13 -2.92 -18.19
CA ASP A 439 5.57 -2.03 -19.25
C ASP A 439 7.09 -1.99 -19.36
N GLN A 440 7.56 -2.57 -20.44
CA GLN A 440 8.98 -2.63 -20.77
C GLN A 440 9.53 -1.32 -21.35
N GLU A 441 8.68 -0.40 -21.87
CA GLU A 441 9.16 0.82 -22.50
C GLU A 441 9.80 1.77 -21.49
N VAL A 442 9.19 1.93 -20.31
CA VAL A 442 9.75 2.74 -19.22
C VAL A 442 11.09 2.15 -18.77
N PHE A 443 11.15 0.84 -18.60
CA PHE A 443 12.36 0.12 -18.22
C PHE A 443 13.47 0.31 -19.25
N LEU A 444 13.19 0.11 -20.54
CA LEU A 444 14.16 0.26 -21.63
C LEU A 444 14.63 1.71 -21.82
N ALA A 445 13.79 2.69 -21.51
CA ALA A 445 14.12 4.11 -21.61
C ALA A 445 15.03 4.58 -20.48
N ASN A 446 15.01 3.93 -19.32
CA ASN A 446 15.85 4.30 -18.17
C ASN A 446 17.33 3.98 -18.45
N LYS A 447 18.14 5.01 -18.66
CA LYS A 447 19.59 4.89 -18.90
C LYS A 447 20.41 4.91 -17.61
N ALA A 448 19.80 5.23 -16.48
CA ALA A 448 20.44 5.30 -15.18
C ALA A 448 20.14 4.03 -14.37
N GLN A 449 20.58 2.86 -14.90
CA GLN A 449 20.33 1.56 -14.28
C GLN A 449 21.44 0.56 -14.58
N LEU A 450 21.56 -0.46 -13.72
CA LEU A 450 22.39 -1.65 -13.89
C LEU A 450 21.47 -2.87 -13.83
N VAL A 451 21.65 -3.79 -14.76
CA VAL A 451 20.81 -4.99 -14.89
C VAL A 451 21.67 -6.24 -14.74
N TYR A 452 21.20 -7.20 -13.95
CA TYR A 452 21.85 -8.50 -13.75
C TYR A 452 20.83 -9.63 -13.90
N VAL A 453 21.20 -10.65 -14.66
CA VAL A 453 20.29 -11.77 -14.97
C VAL A 453 20.90 -13.10 -14.53
N SER A 454 20.11 -13.96 -13.89
CA SER A 454 20.56 -15.28 -13.48
C SER A 454 20.69 -16.24 -14.67
N ALA A 455 21.40 -17.37 -14.47
CA ALA A 455 21.21 -18.54 -15.30
C ALA A 455 19.74 -19.02 -15.25
N PRO A 456 19.25 -19.75 -16.26
CA PRO A 456 17.92 -20.35 -16.20
C PRO A 456 17.82 -21.32 -15.04
N PHE A 457 16.66 -21.33 -14.36
CA PHE A 457 16.38 -22.33 -13.34
C PHE A 457 16.35 -23.73 -13.95
N GLU A 458 17.07 -24.67 -13.36
CA GLU A 458 17.14 -26.07 -13.83
C GLU A 458 15.87 -26.84 -13.48
N HIS A 459 15.16 -26.42 -12.42
CA HIS A 459 13.93 -27.00 -11.91
C HIS A 459 12.97 -25.89 -11.48
N ASP A 460 11.69 -26.23 -11.36
CA ASP A 460 10.74 -25.35 -10.72
C ASP A 460 11.20 -25.06 -9.27
N GLN A 461 11.23 -23.79 -8.89
CA GLN A 461 11.70 -23.37 -7.58
C GLN A 461 10.75 -22.34 -6.99
N GLU A 462 10.18 -22.64 -5.83
CA GLU A 462 9.41 -21.65 -5.09
C GLU A 462 10.35 -20.69 -4.36
N LEU A 463 10.13 -19.40 -4.60
CA LEU A 463 10.74 -18.30 -3.90
C LEU A 463 9.66 -17.61 -3.07
N SER A 464 9.77 -17.67 -1.74
CA SER A 464 8.79 -17.09 -0.82
C SER A 464 9.48 -16.49 0.39
N GLY A 465 9.26 -15.20 0.61
CA GLY A 465 9.91 -14.43 1.66
C GLY A 465 10.36 -13.05 1.20
N PHE A 466 11.43 -12.57 1.78
CA PHE A 466 12.00 -11.25 1.51
C PHE A 466 13.33 -11.40 0.78
N PHE A 467 13.48 -10.70 -0.32
CA PHE A 467 14.78 -10.51 -0.95
C PHE A 467 15.63 -9.57 -0.09
N ARG A 468 16.95 -9.60 -0.30
CA ARG A 468 17.91 -8.65 0.27
C ARG A 468 19.05 -8.46 -0.69
N LEU A 469 19.47 -7.22 -0.94
CA LEU A 469 20.66 -6.93 -1.73
C LEU A 469 21.72 -6.30 -0.84
N GLU A 470 22.86 -6.96 -0.72
CA GLU A 470 24.07 -6.35 -0.18
C GLU A 470 24.90 -5.84 -1.36
N ALA A 471 25.10 -4.54 -1.42
CA ALA A 471 25.80 -3.88 -2.54
C ALA A 471 26.93 -2.99 -2.03
N TRP A 472 28.09 -3.06 -2.70
CA TRP A 472 29.20 -2.15 -2.49
C TRP A 472 29.13 -1.06 -3.55
N ILE A 473 28.79 0.15 -3.13
CA ILE A 473 28.50 1.28 -4.05
C ILE A 473 29.38 2.46 -3.68
N ALA A 474 30.00 3.08 -4.70
CA ALA A 474 30.60 4.40 -4.59
C ALA A 474 29.80 5.41 -5.40
N ILE A 475 29.62 6.60 -4.84
CA ILE A 475 29.01 7.75 -5.51
C ILE A 475 29.95 8.96 -5.41
N ASP A 476 29.90 9.84 -6.40
CA ASP A 476 30.73 11.05 -6.47
C ASP A 476 30.01 12.32 -6.00
N GLN A 477 28.76 12.16 -5.49
CA GLN A 477 27.96 13.20 -4.88
C GLN A 477 27.60 12.84 -3.43
N PRO A 478 27.19 13.80 -2.59
CA PRO A 478 26.91 13.54 -1.17
C PRO A 478 25.67 12.70 -0.93
N ASP A 479 24.75 12.61 -1.90
CA ASP A 479 23.52 11.85 -1.80
C ASP A 479 22.97 11.44 -3.17
N THR A 480 22.11 10.44 -3.21
CA THR A 480 21.28 10.04 -4.36
C THR A 480 20.26 9.00 -3.90
N ASP A 481 19.23 8.75 -4.70
CA ASP A 481 18.21 7.76 -4.39
C ASP A 481 18.33 6.55 -5.31
N PHE A 482 18.17 5.35 -4.76
CA PHE A 482 18.22 4.07 -5.44
C PHE A 482 16.89 3.37 -5.40
N VAL A 483 16.49 2.78 -6.52
CA VAL A 483 15.42 1.77 -6.59
C VAL A 483 16.06 0.44 -6.98
N VAL A 484 15.72 -0.61 -6.24
CA VAL A 484 16.13 -1.97 -6.55
C VAL A 484 14.87 -2.79 -6.82
N THR A 485 14.82 -3.43 -7.98
CA THR A 485 13.72 -4.33 -8.33
C THR A 485 14.23 -5.73 -8.64
N VAL A 486 13.43 -6.72 -8.25
CA VAL A 486 13.65 -8.13 -8.62
C VAL A 486 12.42 -8.59 -9.40
N ALA A 487 12.65 -9.21 -10.54
CA ALA A 487 11.61 -9.73 -11.42
C ALA A 487 11.94 -11.16 -11.91
N GLU A 488 10.92 -11.88 -12.36
CA GLU A 488 11.06 -13.10 -13.12
C GLU A 488 11.00 -12.78 -14.63
N ILE A 489 11.99 -13.25 -15.38
CA ILE A 489 11.90 -13.36 -16.84
C ILE A 489 11.42 -14.76 -17.15
N GLY A 490 10.17 -14.90 -17.55
CA GLY A 490 9.59 -16.19 -17.95
C GLY A 490 10.19 -16.75 -19.24
N THR A 491 9.91 -18.01 -19.52
CA THR A 491 10.39 -18.69 -20.75
C THR A 491 9.88 -18.06 -22.05
N SER A 492 8.78 -17.32 -21.99
CA SER A 492 8.26 -16.52 -23.13
C SER A 492 8.96 -15.18 -23.29
N GLY A 493 9.83 -14.78 -22.37
CA GLY A 493 10.41 -13.44 -22.28
C GLY A 493 9.55 -12.40 -21.55
N ALA A 494 8.36 -12.78 -21.07
CA ALA A 494 7.55 -11.91 -20.24
C ALA A 494 8.22 -11.66 -18.88
N VAL A 495 8.22 -10.41 -18.44
CA VAL A 495 8.80 -10.00 -17.15
C VAL A 495 7.68 -9.82 -16.14
N THR A 496 7.81 -10.47 -14.98
CA THR A 496 6.87 -10.36 -13.87
C THR A 496 7.57 -9.77 -12.66
N PRO A 497 7.17 -8.60 -12.16
CA PRO A 497 7.75 -8.02 -10.96
C PRO A 497 7.47 -8.88 -9.74
N LEU A 498 8.47 -9.07 -8.89
CA LEU A 498 8.37 -9.85 -7.66
C LEU A 498 8.41 -8.96 -6.42
N SER A 499 9.43 -8.09 -6.32
CA SER A 499 9.65 -7.28 -5.13
C SER A 499 10.55 -6.08 -5.45
N SER A 500 10.44 -5.04 -4.63
CA SER A 500 11.28 -3.85 -4.76
C SER A 500 11.67 -3.27 -3.41
N ASP A 501 12.80 -2.55 -3.41
CA ASP A 501 13.26 -1.73 -2.29
C ASP A 501 13.67 -0.34 -2.79
N LEU A 502 13.57 0.65 -1.93
CA LEU A 502 13.91 2.04 -2.18
C LEU A 502 14.85 2.53 -1.07
N MET A 503 15.97 3.16 -1.44
CA MET A 503 16.92 3.67 -0.45
C MET A 503 17.50 5.01 -0.89
N ARG A 504 17.49 5.98 -0.01
CA ARG A 504 18.27 7.21 -0.14
C ARG A 504 19.64 7.02 0.49
N ALA A 505 20.72 7.38 -0.22
CA ALA A 505 22.10 7.08 0.20
C ALA A 505 22.43 7.59 1.60
N ARG A 506 21.90 8.74 2.01
CA ARG A 506 22.10 9.29 3.36
C ARG A 506 21.50 8.43 4.47
N TYR A 507 20.54 7.53 4.15
CA TYR A 507 19.89 6.61 5.10
C TYR A 507 20.43 5.17 5.01
N ARG A 508 21.56 4.95 4.34
CA ARG A 508 22.16 3.61 4.16
C ARG A 508 22.45 2.86 5.47
N GLU A 509 22.61 3.55 6.59
CA GLU A 509 22.89 2.95 7.89
C GLU A 509 21.63 2.80 8.75
N THR A 510 20.72 3.76 8.68
CA THR A 510 19.44 3.75 9.40
C THR A 510 18.50 4.82 8.84
N LEU A 511 17.20 4.57 8.89
CA LEU A 511 16.18 5.54 8.52
C LEU A 511 16.03 6.69 9.56
N ARG A 512 16.69 6.57 10.73
CA ARG A 512 16.52 7.54 11.83
C ARG A 512 17.51 8.70 11.81
N VAL A 513 18.64 8.53 11.16
CA VAL A 513 19.71 9.54 11.18
C VAL A 513 20.35 9.64 9.81
N GLN A 514 20.33 10.84 9.28
CA GLN A 514 20.96 11.15 8.00
C GLN A 514 22.49 11.13 8.14
N LYS A 515 23.15 10.52 7.15
CA LYS A 515 24.60 10.53 7.04
C LYS A 515 25.02 10.65 5.58
N LEU A 516 25.32 11.87 5.16
CA LEU A 516 25.78 12.15 3.80
C LEU A 516 27.01 11.32 3.46
N VAL A 517 27.18 11.01 2.19
CA VAL A 517 28.37 10.33 1.67
C VAL A 517 29.48 11.37 1.51
N THR A 518 30.59 11.19 2.22
CA THR A 518 31.74 12.11 2.25
C THR A 518 32.99 11.52 1.64
N THR A 519 32.91 10.30 1.09
CA THR A 519 34.04 9.59 0.48
C THR A 519 33.64 9.09 -0.90
N LYS A 520 34.65 8.96 -1.77
CA LYS A 520 34.50 8.29 -3.08
C LYS A 520 34.84 6.80 -3.02
N GLU A 521 35.27 6.32 -1.84
CA GLU A 521 35.49 4.90 -1.63
C GLU A 521 34.14 4.17 -1.55
N PRO A 522 34.08 2.92 -2.04
CA PRO A 522 32.83 2.16 -1.97
C PRO A 522 32.41 1.88 -0.54
N LEU A 523 31.16 2.18 -0.26
CA LEU A 523 30.48 1.88 0.99
C LEU A 523 29.56 0.69 0.80
N ARG A 524 29.27 -0.01 1.89
CA ARG A 524 28.28 -1.09 1.90
C ARG A 524 26.87 -0.50 2.07
N TYR A 525 25.99 -0.91 1.17
CA TYR A 525 24.56 -0.64 1.20
C TYR A 525 23.81 -1.95 1.43
N ASP A 526 22.87 -1.95 2.37
CA ASP A 526 22.10 -3.14 2.73
C ASP A 526 20.62 -2.86 2.44
N PHE A 527 20.18 -3.20 1.24
CA PHE A 527 18.77 -3.10 0.84
C PHE A 527 18.02 -4.28 1.45
N ASN A 528 17.29 -4.04 2.52
CA ASN A 528 16.61 -5.06 3.33
C ASN A 528 15.13 -4.72 3.63
N HIS A 529 14.58 -3.73 2.92
CA HIS A 529 13.17 -3.33 3.00
C HIS A 529 12.34 -3.80 1.79
N PHE A 530 12.80 -4.85 1.11
CA PHE A 530 12.01 -5.48 0.04
C PHE A 530 10.63 -5.91 0.55
N THR A 531 9.62 -5.78 -0.31
CA THR A 531 8.30 -6.33 -0.04
C THR A 531 8.32 -7.85 -0.02
N PHE A 532 7.41 -8.48 0.73
CA PHE A 532 7.22 -9.93 0.69
C PHE A 532 6.76 -10.36 -0.71
N ALA A 533 7.39 -11.39 -1.23
CA ALA A 533 7.01 -12.03 -2.48
C ALA A 533 6.86 -13.54 -2.29
N SER A 534 5.97 -14.15 -3.08
CA SER A 534 5.82 -15.59 -3.11
C SER A 534 5.42 -16.04 -4.52
N ARG A 535 6.33 -16.79 -5.15
CA ARG A 535 6.15 -17.25 -6.53
C ARG A 535 6.89 -18.55 -6.82
N LEU A 536 6.23 -19.43 -7.57
CA LEU A 536 6.87 -20.58 -8.19
C LEU A 536 7.53 -20.13 -9.50
N ILE A 537 8.85 -20.06 -9.49
CA ILE A 537 9.67 -19.79 -10.68
C ILE A 537 9.78 -21.09 -11.48
N SER A 538 9.29 -21.08 -12.71
CA SER A 538 9.30 -22.26 -13.57
C SER A 538 10.71 -22.57 -14.09
N LYS A 539 10.99 -23.86 -14.32
CA LYS A 539 12.18 -24.30 -15.05
C LYS A 539 12.36 -23.51 -16.35
N GLY A 540 13.56 -23.03 -16.59
CA GLY A 540 13.92 -22.22 -17.76
C GLY A 540 13.71 -20.72 -17.59
N SER A 541 12.91 -20.27 -16.62
CA SER A 541 12.80 -18.85 -16.23
C SER A 541 14.10 -18.36 -15.60
N ARG A 542 14.26 -17.04 -15.48
CA ARG A 542 15.43 -16.38 -14.88
C ARG A 542 14.99 -15.33 -13.86
N LEU A 543 15.85 -14.99 -12.93
CA LEU A 543 15.71 -13.76 -12.13
C LEU A 543 16.44 -12.61 -12.81
N GLU A 544 15.82 -11.45 -12.76
CA GLU A 544 16.40 -10.17 -13.10
C GLU A 544 16.50 -9.31 -11.85
N LEU A 545 17.64 -8.67 -11.66
CA LEU A 545 17.88 -7.64 -10.66
C LEU A 545 18.20 -6.34 -11.38
N VAL A 546 17.49 -5.27 -11.04
CA VAL A 546 17.77 -3.92 -11.54
C VAL A 546 18.08 -3.01 -10.36
N LEU A 547 19.24 -2.36 -10.40
CA LEU A 547 19.59 -1.22 -9.55
C LEU A 547 19.54 0.05 -10.38
N SER A 548 18.65 0.96 -10.06
CA SER A 548 18.44 2.20 -10.81
C SER A 548 18.42 3.44 -9.92
N ALA A 549 18.58 4.61 -10.53
CA ALA A 549 18.23 5.88 -9.90
C ALA A 549 16.70 5.97 -9.73
N ALA A 550 16.25 6.61 -8.65
CA ALA A 550 14.83 6.94 -8.44
C ALA A 550 14.42 8.14 -9.34
N ASN A 551 14.45 7.91 -10.66
CA ASN A 551 14.08 8.91 -11.66
C ASN A 551 12.64 8.67 -12.13
N SER A 552 11.66 8.97 -11.29
CA SER A 552 10.24 8.74 -11.52
C SER A 552 9.42 9.96 -11.14
N ILE A 553 8.24 10.12 -11.75
CA ILE A 553 7.23 11.12 -11.35
C ILE A 553 6.51 10.76 -10.04
N GLU A 554 6.79 9.59 -9.49
CA GLU A 554 6.14 9.08 -8.27
C GLU A 554 6.87 9.46 -6.99
N TYR A 555 8.11 9.98 -7.09
CA TYR A 555 8.94 10.35 -5.96
C TYR A 555 9.25 11.84 -5.93
N GLU A 556 9.47 12.38 -4.72
CA GLU A 556 10.12 13.67 -4.59
C GLU A 556 11.50 13.62 -5.25
N LYS A 557 11.94 14.74 -5.81
CA LYS A 557 13.17 14.78 -6.59
C LYS A 557 14.38 15.03 -5.70
N ASN A 558 15.30 14.05 -5.62
CA ASN A 558 16.62 14.25 -5.05
C ASN A 558 17.54 14.81 -6.14
N TYR A 559 17.99 16.05 -5.94
CA TYR A 559 18.91 16.71 -6.89
C TYR A 559 20.39 16.39 -6.61
N ASN A 560 20.69 15.44 -5.72
CA ASN A 560 22.01 14.92 -5.37
C ASN A 560 22.93 15.95 -4.70
N SER A 561 22.42 17.10 -4.27
CA SER A 561 23.21 18.19 -3.70
C SER A 561 23.68 17.91 -2.26
N GLY A 562 22.93 17.06 -1.53
CA GLY A 562 23.12 16.81 -0.11
C GLY A 562 22.43 17.84 0.79
N GLY A 563 21.60 18.70 0.25
CA GLY A 563 20.77 19.66 0.96
C GLY A 563 19.55 19.01 1.63
N VAL A 564 18.59 19.85 2.02
CA VAL A 564 17.26 19.41 2.48
C VAL A 564 16.44 19.09 1.23
N ILE A 565 16.14 17.81 1.01
CA ILE A 565 15.52 17.33 -0.24
C ILE A 565 14.26 18.10 -0.59
N ALA A 566 13.37 18.30 0.38
CA ALA A 566 12.11 19.00 0.15
C ALA A 566 12.30 20.47 -0.30
N ASP A 567 13.46 21.06 -0.07
CA ASP A 567 13.79 22.46 -0.41
C ASP A 567 14.65 22.58 -1.67
N GLU A 568 15.26 21.46 -2.14
CA GLU A 568 16.08 21.44 -3.35
C GLU A 568 15.24 21.77 -4.60
N THR A 569 15.88 22.44 -5.55
CA THR A 569 15.30 22.83 -6.84
C THR A 569 16.20 22.34 -7.98
N ILE A 570 15.76 22.50 -9.22
CA ILE A 570 16.58 22.15 -10.39
C ILE A 570 17.93 22.89 -10.41
N ALA A 571 18.05 24.06 -9.77
CA ALA A 571 19.30 24.81 -9.68
C ALA A 571 20.35 24.09 -8.82
N ASP A 572 19.93 23.23 -7.91
CA ASP A 572 20.80 22.45 -7.01
C ASP A 572 21.30 21.15 -7.66
N SER A 573 20.84 20.84 -8.88
CA SER A 573 21.11 19.58 -9.57
C SER A 573 22.59 19.30 -9.74
N ARG A 574 23.00 18.10 -9.33
CA ARG A 574 24.33 17.54 -9.57
C ARG A 574 24.16 16.18 -10.23
N ALA A 575 24.84 16.00 -11.37
CA ALA A 575 24.93 14.69 -11.97
C ALA A 575 25.78 13.79 -11.09
N VAL A 576 25.29 12.59 -10.80
CA VAL A 576 25.98 11.59 -9.98
C VAL A 576 26.45 10.43 -10.83
N THR A 577 27.67 9.94 -10.57
CA THR A 577 28.16 8.65 -11.07
C THR A 577 28.05 7.63 -9.95
N VAL A 578 27.29 6.59 -10.21
CA VAL A 578 27.13 5.45 -9.31
C VAL A 578 27.98 4.30 -9.82
N GLN A 579 28.86 3.77 -8.98
CA GLN A 579 29.71 2.62 -9.29
C GLN A 579 29.35 1.46 -8.36
N LEU A 580 29.03 0.30 -8.92
CA LEU A 580 28.76 -0.93 -8.20
C LEU A 580 29.97 -1.87 -8.31
N PHE A 581 30.48 -2.31 -7.17
CA PHE A 581 31.64 -3.19 -7.07
C PHE A 581 31.21 -4.63 -6.82
N HIS A 582 31.87 -5.58 -7.48
CA HIS A 582 31.61 -7.01 -7.37
C HIS A 582 32.91 -7.83 -7.34
N ASP A 583 34.03 -7.20 -6.97
CA ASP A 583 35.35 -7.85 -6.88
C ASP A 583 35.49 -8.80 -5.65
N ALA A 584 36.65 -9.43 -5.52
CA ALA A 584 36.91 -10.39 -4.45
C ALA A 584 36.81 -9.83 -3.02
N LYS A 585 37.03 -8.52 -2.83
CA LYS A 585 36.98 -7.84 -1.53
C LYS A 585 35.60 -7.23 -1.27
N ARG A 586 34.94 -6.73 -2.33
CA ARG A 586 33.66 -6.01 -2.28
C ARG A 586 32.61 -6.81 -3.05
N ARG A 587 31.99 -7.71 -2.32
CA ARG A 587 31.11 -8.73 -2.89
C ARG A 587 29.67 -8.24 -2.81
N SER A 588 29.12 -7.82 -3.93
CA SER A 588 27.71 -7.54 -4.03
C SER A 588 26.95 -8.83 -4.32
N ALA A 589 25.83 -9.06 -3.60
CA ALA A 589 25.04 -10.27 -3.76
C ALA A 589 23.57 -10.01 -3.48
N LEU A 590 22.72 -10.58 -4.34
CA LEU A 590 21.28 -10.71 -4.10
C LEU A 590 21.04 -11.98 -3.29
N TYR A 591 20.40 -11.85 -2.15
CA TYR A 591 19.96 -12.98 -1.33
C TYR A 591 18.51 -13.32 -1.70
N VAL A 592 18.30 -14.55 -2.15
CA VAL A 592 17.03 -15.04 -2.70
C VAL A 592 16.32 -15.92 -1.67
N PRO A 593 15.05 -15.65 -1.31
CA PRO A 593 14.32 -16.42 -0.29
C PRO A 593 13.79 -17.73 -0.88
N VAL A 594 14.55 -18.82 -0.75
CA VAL A 594 14.11 -20.15 -1.17
C VAL A 594 13.13 -20.72 -0.14
N ALA A 595 11.95 -21.09 -0.61
CA ALA A 595 10.88 -21.58 0.28
C ALA A 595 11.19 -22.96 0.88
N VAL A 596 10.58 -23.24 2.02
CA VAL A 596 10.57 -24.60 2.60
C VAL A 596 9.93 -25.57 1.60
N PRO A 597 10.58 -26.69 1.25
CA PRO A 597 9.96 -27.68 0.38
C PRO A 597 8.62 -28.17 0.92
N GLU A 598 7.68 -28.41 0.02
CA GLU A 598 6.41 -29.03 0.40
C GLU A 598 6.66 -30.51 0.74
N THR A 599 6.31 -30.91 1.96
CA THR A 599 6.36 -32.33 2.31
C THR A 599 5.25 -33.07 1.57
N ALA A 600 5.60 -34.13 0.84
CA ALA A 600 4.61 -34.99 0.17
C ALA A 600 3.63 -35.53 1.23
N GLY A 601 2.43 -34.95 1.29
CA GLY A 601 1.40 -35.31 2.28
C GLY A 601 0.48 -34.17 2.72
N SER A 602 0.72 -32.92 2.31
CA SER A 602 -0.11 -31.75 2.71
C SER A 602 -1.16 -31.33 1.67
N THR A 603 -1.46 -32.20 0.71
CA THR A 603 -2.60 -32.01 -0.20
C THR A 603 -3.87 -32.54 0.46
N HIS A 604 -4.60 -31.65 1.18
CA HIS A 604 -6.05 -31.79 1.39
C HIS A 604 -6.65 -30.44 1.81
#